data_55e35d98f49f007d0c405e44ac6bdd48
#
_entry.id   55e35d98f49f007d0c405e44ac6bdd48
#
_cell.length_a   1.000
_cell.length_b   1.000
_cell.length_c   1.000
_cell.angle_alpha   90.00
_cell.angle_beta   90.00
_cell.angle_gamma   90.00
#
_symmetry.space_group_name_H-M   'P 1'
#
loop_
_entity.id
_entity.type
_entity.pdbx_description
1 polymer ?
#
loop_
_entity_poly.entity_id
_entity_poly.type
_entity_poly.pdbx_seq_one_letter_code
_entity_poly.pdbx_strand_id
1 'polypeptide(L)'
;MASGPTASSPSAPVPAAGPAADAVAASERARVGSLRFLHAKGVAEIRWKDDDGNHFEQGDADVRWAAARGCAASISKFGDRYAMLGTDGGRWWSIFPKAKPSRMEWGAIGTGAQSQGANDALAANPRFMGLLPLLPAAGAVAEMEDGLAWFNLADDAANPVGILARGGFDPVTLVPRAVRLRWPDGSAARVEFGEMMPVETVGEAQGAWPRIPRRIAGSHEGRGVTLSIALDSARADADAADRPGLYDMDALRSLFAPEQVEESK
;
A
#
# COMPACT_ATOMS: atom_id res chain seq x y z
N MET A 1 -42.65 42.02 39.81
CA MET A 1 -41.85 40.82 39.48
C MET A 1 -41.59 40.84 38.00
N ALA A 2 -40.35 41.17 37.60
CA ALA A 2 -39.96 41.25 36.18
C ALA A 2 -39.25 39.95 35.82
N SER A 3 -39.82 39.20 34.89
CA SER A 3 -39.19 37.98 34.32
C SER A 3 -38.11 38.40 33.36
N GLY A 4 -36.86 38.03 33.68
CA GLY A 4 -35.69 38.29 32.82
C GLY A 4 -35.70 37.38 31.57
N PRO A 5 -35.09 37.82 30.45
CA PRO A 5 -34.99 37.04 29.24
C PRO A 5 -34.09 35.82 29.46
N THR A 6 -34.60 34.64 29.10
CA THR A 6 -33.85 33.38 29.06
C THR A 6 -32.86 33.45 27.92
N ALA A 7 -31.54 33.47 28.21
CA ALA A 7 -30.48 33.39 27.19
C ALA A 7 -30.51 32.00 26.55
N SER A 8 -30.79 31.96 25.25
CA SER A 8 -30.67 30.74 24.45
C SER A 8 -29.18 30.34 24.35
N SER A 9 -28.86 29.15 24.87
CA SER A 9 -27.51 28.57 24.71
C SER A 9 -27.18 28.42 23.23
N PRO A 10 -25.97 28.74 22.78
CA PRO A 10 -25.56 28.52 21.42
C PRO A 10 -25.62 27.01 21.10
N SER A 11 -26.31 26.66 20.05
CA SER A 11 -26.38 25.27 19.53
C SER A 11 -24.98 24.83 19.18
N ALA A 12 -24.56 23.68 19.67
CA ALA A 12 -23.26 23.11 19.28
C ALA A 12 -23.19 22.95 17.75
N PRO A 13 -22.04 23.22 17.11
CA PRO A 13 -21.90 23.07 15.66
C PRO A 13 -22.18 21.62 15.27
N VAL A 14 -23.12 21.43 14.36
CA VAL A 14 -23.39 20.11 13.76
C VAL A 14 -22.10 19.67 13.06
N PRO A 15 -21.56 18.47 13.35
CA PRO A 15 -20.39 17.96 12.66
C PRO A 15 -20.62 18.03 11.15
N ALA A 16 -19.67 18.60 10.41
CA ALA A 16 -19.76 18.62 8.97
C ALA A 16 -19.87 17.18 8.45
N ALA A 17 -20.92 16.88 7.68
CA ALA A 17 -21.07 15.57 7.07
C ALA A 17 -19.86 15.30 6.18
N GLY A 18 -19.23 14.13 6.32
CA GLY A 18 -18.13 13.71 5.48
C GLY A 18 -18.58 13.52 4.03
N PRO A 19 -17.63 13.34 3.07
CA PRO A 19 -17.96 13.11 1.67
C PRO A 19 -18.77 11.81 1.50
N ALA A 20 -19.56 11.73 0.42
CA ALA A 20 -20.29 10.51 0.08
C ALA A 20 -19.34 9.42 -0.43
N ALA A 21 -19.58 8.16 -0.06
CA ALA A 21 -18.79 7.00 -0.49
C ALA A 21 -18.69 6.89 -2.02
N ASP A 22 -19.80 7.16 -2.74
CA ASP A 22 -19.83 7.11 -4.19
C ASP A 22 -18.95 8.19 -4.85
N ALA A 23 -18.86 9.37 -4.24
CA ALA A 23 -17.97 10.43 -4.72
C ALA A 23 -16.49 10.02 -4.56
N VAL A 24 -16.13 9.40 -3.43
CA VAL A 24 -14.80 8.84 -3.20
C VAL A 24 -14.51 7.72 -4.20
N ALA A 25 -15.43 6.79 -4.40
CA ALA A 25 -15.28 5.69 -5.36
C ALA A 25 -15.10 6.20 -6.80
N ALA A 26 -15.84 7.23 -7.19
CA ALA A 26 -15.69 7.85 -8.52
C ALA A 26 -14.32 8.52 -8.68
N SER A 27 -13.87 9.27 -7.66
CA SER A 27 -12.53 9.89 -7.62
C SER A 27 -11.42 8.86 -7.75
N GLU A 28 -11.50 7.75 -6.99
CA GLU A 28 -10.50 6.68 -7.02
C GLU A 28 -10.44 5.97 -8.38
N ARG A 29 -11.58 5.68 -8.99
CA ARG A 29 -11.62 5.12 -10.35
C ARG A 29 -11.01 6.08 -11.38
N ALA A 30 -11.28 7.38 -11.27
CA ALA A 30 -10.66 8.37 -12.13
C ALA A 30 -9.15 8.48 -11.90
N ARG A 31 -8.68 8.33 -10.65
CA ARG A 31 -7.27 8.44 -10.30
C ARG A 31 -6.40 7.33 -10.90
N VAL A 32 -6.82 6.07 -10.82
CA VAL A 32 -6.00 4.91 -11.22
C VAL A 32 -6.74 3.86 -12.05
N GLY A 33 -8.01 4.05 -12.36
CA GLY A 33 -8.81 3.02 -13.03
C GLY A 33 -8.33 2.62 -14.43
N SER A 34 -7.59 3.50 -15.13
CA SER A 34 -6.98 3.22 -16.43
C SER A 34 -5.59 2.58 -16.31
N LEU A 35 -4.94 2.62 -15.15
CA LEU A 35 -3.60 2.05 -14.96
C LEU A 35 -3.66 0.53 -15.16
N ARG A 36 -2.77 -0.01 -15.99
CA ARG A 36 -2.62 -1.45 -16.26
C ARG A 36 -1.21 -1.93 -16.03
N PHE A 37 -0.24 -1.06 -16.25
CA PHE A 37 1.18 -1.33 -16.11
C PHE A 37 1.85 -0.18 -15.39
N LEU A 38 2.82 -0.48 -14.56
CA LEU A 38 3.66 0.51 -13.89
C LEU A 38 5.11 0.04 -13.88
N HIS A 39 5.99 0.92 -14.26
CA HIS A 39 7.39 0.88 -13.91
C HIS A 39 7.76 2.19 -13.23
N ALA A 40 8.11 2.12 -11.96
CA ALA A 40 8.49 3.28 -11.17
C ALA A 40 9.85 3.06 -10.50
N LYS A 41 10.61 4.13 -10.37
CA LYS A 41 11.92 4.13 -9.72
C LYS A 41 11.96 5.19 -8.63
N GLY A 42 12.82 4.96 -7.65
CA GLY A 42 12.97 5.86 -6.52
C GLY A 42 13.92 5.32 -5.48
N VAL A 43 13.67 5.66 -4.22
CA VAL A 43 14.46 5.24 -3.07
C VAL A 43 13.55 4.54 -2.06
N ALA A 44 14.01 3.41 -1.53
CA ALA A 44 13.37 2.73 -0.40
C ALA A 44 14.23 2.87 0.85
N GLU A 45 13.58 3.07 2.00
CA GLU A 45 14.18 3.06 3.32
C GLU A 45 13.46 2.03 4.18
N ILE A 46 14.22 1.16 4.85
CA ILE A 46 13.71 0.19 5.81
C ILE A 46 14.35 0.50 7.16
N ARG A 47 13.53 0.56 8.20
CA ARG A 47 13.97 0.70 9.59
C ARG A 47 13.36 -0.41 10.40
N TRP A 48 14.16 -1.07 11.21
CA TRP A 48 13.67 -2.09 12.13
C TRP A 48 14.49 -2.08 13.42
N LYS A 49 13.95 -2.75 14.41
CA LYS A 49 14.61 -2.94 15.70
C LYS A 49 14.60 -4.43 16.03
N ASP A 50 15.74 -4.94 16.45
CA ASP A 50 15.92 -6.29 16.99
C ASP A 50 16.75 -6.25 18.28
N ASP A 51 17.21 -7.40 18.73
CA ASP A 51 18.01 -7.53 19.96
C ASP A 51 19.38 -6.84 19.85
N ASP A 52 19.91 -6.71 18.64
CA ASP A 52 21.18 -6.02 18.35
C ASP A 52 21.04 -4.50 18.25
N GLY A 53 19.80 -3.97 18.23
CA GLY A 53 19.53 -2.54 18.26
C GLY A 53 18.63 -2.02 17.15
N ASN A 54 18.83 -0.73 16.79
CA ASN A 54 18.10 -0.07 15.72
C ASN A 54 18.90 -0.17 14.41
N HIS A 55 18.23 -0.63 13.37
CA HIS A 55 18.80 -0.78 12.03
C HIS A 55 18.15 0.17 11.03
N PHE A 56 18.93 0.57 10.05
CA PHE A 56 18.51 1.40 8.94
C PHE A 56 19.19 0.95 7.66
N GLU A 57 18.41 0.70 6.63
CA GLU A 57 18.87 0.43 5.29
C GLU A 57 18.18 1.34 4.28
N GLN A 58 18.94 1.78 3.28
CA GLN A 58 18.48 2.59 2.18
C GLN A 58 19.03 2.04 0.87
N GLY A 59 18.23 2.06 -0.19
CA GLY A 59 18.66 1.61 -1.50
C GLY A 59 17.76 2.13 -2.61
N ASP A 60 18.21 1.91 -3.85
CA ASP A 60 17.42 2.22 -5.04
C ASP A 60 16.21 1.29 -5.11
N ALA A 61 15.02 1.84 -5.29
CA ALA A 61 13.77 1.12 -5.48
C ALA A 61 13.41 1.03 -6.96
N ASP A 62 13.04 -0.18 -7.42
CA ASP A 62 12.45 -0.44 -8.73
C ASP A 62 11.13 -1.17 -8.50
N VAL A 63 10.01 -0.48 -8.75
CA VAL A 63 8.66 -1.00 -8.53
C VAL A 63 8.01 -1.29 -9.87
N ARG A 64 7.49 -2.49 -10.02
CA ARG A 64 6.80 -2.94 -11.23
C ARG A 64 5.46 -3.56 -10.87
N TRP A 65 4.47 -3.22 -11.65
CA TRP A 65 3.13 -3.77 -11.51
C TRP A 65 2.51 -4.00 -12.88
N ALA A 66 1.88 -5.15 -13.01
CA ALA A 66 1.07 -5.51 -14.17
C ALA A 66 -0.26 -6.07 -13.67
N ALA A 67 -1.39 -5.49 -14.06
CA ALA A 67 -2.71 -5.84 -13.54
C ALA A 67 -3.08 -7.32 -13.67
N ALA A 68 -2.58 -8.00 -14.71
CA ALA A 68 -2.83 -9.42 -14.97
C ALA A 68 -1.78 -10.36 -14.33
N ARG A 69 -0.75 -9.82 -13.68
CA ARG A 69 0.38 -10.63 -13.19
C ARG A 69 0.64 -10.47 -11.70
N GLY A 70 0.71 -9.22 -11.22
CA GLY A 70 1.05 -8.94 -9.84
C GLY A 70 1.86 -7.67 -9.65
N CYS A 71 2.52 -7.57 -8.51
CA CYS A 71 3.38 -6.46 -8.13
C CYS A 71 4.73 -7.01 -7.67
N ALA A 72 5.81 -6.32 -8.03
CA ALA A 72 7.16 -6.62 -7.55
C ALA A 72 7.91 -5.33 -7.25
N ALA A 73 8.58 -5.28 -6.12
CA ALA A 73 9.48 -4.22 -5.73
C ALA A 73 10.87 -4.81 -5.45
N SER A 74 11.90 -4.26 -6.05
CA SER A 74 13.27 -4.63 -5.72
C SER A 74 14.02 -3.44 -5.13
N ILE A 75 14.84 -3.72 -4.12
CA ILE A 75 15.70 -2.74 -3.46
C ILE A 75 17.15 -3.15 -3.76
N SER A 76 17.90 -2.22 -4.33
CA SER A 76 19.30 -2.43 -4.72
C SER A 76 20.20 -1.41 -4.02
N LYS A 77 21.42 -1.84 -3.66
CA LYS A 77 22.44 -1.01 -3.03
C LYS A 77 23.77 -1.24 -3.74
N PHE A 78 24.37 -0.18 -4.29
CA PHE A 78 25.60 -0.25 -5.08
C PHE A 78 25.52 -1.22 -6.28
N GLY A 79 24.34 -1.33 -6.90
CA GLY A 79 24.10 -2.25 -8.02
C GLY A 79 23.74 -3.69 -7.61
N ASP A 80 23.95 -4.08 -6.38
CA ASP A 80 23.55 -5.38 -5.83
C ASP A 80 22.10 -5.37 -5.35
N ARG A 81 21.35 -6.40 -5.70
CA ARG A 81 19.98 -6.57 -5.19
C ARG A 81 20.01 -7.03 -3.74
N TYR A 82 19.42 -6.23 -2.89
CA TYR A 82 19.38 -6.42 -1.43
C TYR A 82 18.11 -7.10 -0.96
N ALA A 83 16.97 -6.68 -1.51
CA ALA A 83 15.68 -7.29 -1.22
C ALA A 83 14.81 -7.32 -2.48
N MET A 84 13.93 -8.30 -2.55
CA MET A 84 12.88 -8.37 -3.55
C MET A 84 11.58 -8.82 -2.88
N LEU A 85 10.52 -8.04 -3.06
CA LEU A 85 9.20 -8.27 -2.48
C LEU A 85 8.19 -8.34 -3.62
N GLY A 86 7.18 -9.20 -3.50
CA GLY A 86 6.21 -9.25 -4.57
C GLY A 86 5.01 -10.16 -4.33
N THR A 87 4.12 -10.16 -5.32
CA THR A 87 2.94 -11.02 -5.38
C THR A 87 2.62 -11.39 -6.82
N ASP A 88 2.12 -12.61 -7.03
CA ASP A 88 1.53 -13.08 -8.29
C ASP A 88 -0.02 -13.01 -8.28
N GLY A 89 -0.59 -12.38 -7.24
CA GLY A 89 -2.04 -12.30 -7.04
C GLY A 89 -2.62 -13.46 -6.22
N GLY A 90 -1.91 -14.58 -6.09
CA GLY A 90 -2.30 -15.72 -5.24
C GLY A 90 -1.34 -15.95 -4.08
N ARG A 91 -0.08 -15.59 -4.28
CA ARG A 91 1.01 -15.74 -3.29
C ARG A 91 1.76 -14.44 -3.16
N TRP A 92 2.31 -14.21 -1.98
CA TRP A 92 3.30 -13.15 -1.73
C TRP A 92 4.65 -13.80 -1.42
N TRP A 93 5.73 -13.07 -1.66
CA TRP A 93 7.08 -13.49 -1.31
C TRP A 93 7.96 -12.31 -0.92
N SER A 94 8.97 -12.61 -0.11
CA SER A 94 10.11 -11.74 0.15
C SER A 94 11.41 -12.54 0.01
N ILE A 95 12.38 -11.96 -0.68
CA ILE A 95 13.68 -12.58 -0.95
C ILE A 95 14.77 -11.63 -0.50
N PHE A 96 15.68 -12.12 0.34
CA PHE A 96 16.82 -11.38 0.88
C PHE A 96 18.12 -12.10 0.48
N PRO A 97 18.62 -11.89 -0.74
CA PRO A 97 19.73 -12.66 -1.29
C PRO A 97 21.08 -12.35 -0.62
N LYS A 98 21.18 -11.23 0.09
CA LYS A 98 22.41 -10.82 0.81
C LYS A 98 22.33 -11.08 2.33
N ALA A 99 21.22 -11.59 2.84
CA ALA A 99 21.13 -12.06 4.22
C ALA A 99 22.08 -13.25 4.44
N LYS A 100 22.46 -13.50 5.67
CA LYS A 100 23.33 -14.64 6.05
C LYS A 100 22.64 -15.48 7.14
N PRO A 101 22.08 -16.63 6.78
CA PRO A 101 21.96 -17.22 5.44
C PRO A 101 21.01 -16.40 4.51
N SER A 102 21.17 -16.54 3.19
CA SER A 102 20.24 -15.98 2.22
C SER A 102 18.86 -16.63 2.38
N ARG A 103 17.79 -15.84 2.34
CA ARG A 103 16.46 -16.35 2.70
C ARG A 103 15.37 -15.91 1.74
N MET A 104 14.35 -16.75 1.66
CA MET A 104 13.08 -16.48 1.01
C MET A 104 11.95 -16.85 1.95
N GLU A 105 11.02 -15.94 2.14
CA GLU A 105 9.75 -16.19 2.83
C GLU A 105 8.62 -16.03 1.82
N TRP A 106 7.58 -16.84 1.95
CA TRP A 106 6.42 -16.76 1.09
C TRP A 106 5.16 -17.28 1.78
N GLY A 107 4.00 -16.90 1.27
CA GLY A 107 2.72 -17.37 1.78
C GLY A 107 1.59 -17.13 0.78
N ALA A 108 0.45 -17.80 0.99
CA ALA A 108 -0.74 -17.57 0.21
C ALA A 108 -1.42 -16.26 0.63
N ILE A 109 -1.92 -15.49 -0.35
CA ILE A 109 -2.77 -14.34 -0.06
C ILE A 109 -4.15 -14.86 0.37
N GLY A 110 -4.65 -14.38 1.51
CA GLY A 110 -5.98 -14.73 2.00
C GLY A 110 -6.07 -15.93 2.95
N THR A 111 -5.03 -16.70 3.14
CA THR A 111 -4.99 -17.63 4.27
C THR A 111 -4.49 -16.86 5.48
N GLY A 112 -5.35 -16.52 6.43
CA GLY A 112 -5.08 -15.69 7.62
C GLY A 112 -3.75 -15.93 8.36
N ALA A 113 -2.68 -15.93 7.59
CA ALA A 113 -1.33 -16.17 8.03
C ALA A 113 -0.94 -15.04 8.99
N GLN A 114 -0.94 -15.36 10.26
CA GLN A 114 -0.43 -14.56 11.37
C GLN A 114 1.09 -14.32 11.29
N SER A 115 1.66 -14.53 10.10
CA SER A 115 3.08 -14.61 9.91
C SER A 115 3.78 -13.25 9.89
N GLN A 116 5.07 -13.33 10.11
CA GLN A 116 6.03 -12.23 10.05
C GLN A 116 5.96 -11.39 8.77
N GLY A 117 5.37 -11.93 7.71
CA GLY A 117 5.21 -11.31 6.40
C GLY A 117 4.16 -10.20 6.26
N ALA A 118 3.53 -9.73 7.34
CA ALA A 118 2.55 -8.64 7.23
C ALA A 118 3.15 -7.37 6.62
N ASN A 119 4.42 -7.05 6.89
CA ASN A 119 5.13 -5.94 6.24
C ASN A 119 5.45 -6.23 4.78
N ASP A 120 5.77 -7.48 4.46
CA ASP A 120 6.08 -7.94 3.11
C ASP A 120 4.81 -7.95 2.27
N ALA A 121 3.67 -8.35 2.87
CA ALA A 121 2.35 -8.25 2.25
C ALA A 121 1.94 -6.80 1.96
N LEU A 122 2.30 -5.83 2.81
CA LEU A 122 2.05 -4.41 2.57
C LEU A 122 2.84 -3.90 1.35
N ALA A 123 4.12 -4.25 1.27
CA ALA A 123 4.98 -3.83 0.16
C ALA A 123 4.65 -4.55 -1.17
N ALA A 124 4.03 -5.72 -1.10
CA ALA A 124 3.67 -6.53 -2.25
C ALA A 124 2.24 -6.31 -2.74
N ASN A 125 1.35 -5.73 -1.92
CA ASN A 125 -0.04 -5.55 -2.30
C ASN A 125 -0.24 -4.24 -3.07
N PRO A 126 -0.63 -4.29 -4.37
CA PRO A 126 -0.77 -3.11 -5.21
C PRO A 126 -1.83 -2.12 -4.69
N ARG A 127 -2.83 -2.57 -3.93
CA ARG A 127 -3.81 -1.69 -3.28
C ARG A 127 -3.15 -0.82 -2.22
N PHE A 128 -2.32 -1.41 -1.36
CA PHE A 128 -1.64 -0.67 -0.29
C PHE A 128 -0.46 0.16 -0.80
N MET A 129 -0.02 -0.10 -2.02
CA MET A 129 0.88 0.77 -2.77
C MET A 129 0.14 1.92 -3.48
N GLY A 130 -1.19 2.00 -3.37
CA GLY A 130 -2.01 3.01 -4.04
C GLY A 130 -2.11 2.84 -5.56
N LEU A 131 -1.82 1.65 -6.08
CA LEU A 131 -1.86 1.31 -7.52
C LEU A 131 -3.24 0.82 -7.97
N LEU A 132 -4.09 0.43 -7.03
CA LEU A 132 -5.49 0.07 -7.26
C LEU A 132 -6.42 1.07 -6.56
N PRO A 133 -7.66 1.23 -7.05
CA PRO A 133 -8.64 2.07 -6.39
C PRO A 133 -8.93 1.59 -4.96
N LEU A 134 -8.94 2.50 -3.99
CA LEU A 134 -9.39 2.26 -2.63
C LEU A 134 -10.90 2.53 -2.56
N LEU A 135 -11.70 1.52 -2.82
CA LEU A 135 -13.15 1.68 -2.92
C LEU A 135 -13.81 1.51 -1.55
N PRO A 136 -14.59 2.50 -1.08
CA PRO A 136 -15.45 2.32 0.08
C PRO A 136 -16.42 1.15 -0.11
N ALA A 137 -16.73 0.44 0.97
CA ALA A 137 -17.75 -0.59 0.98
C ALA A 137 -19.13 0.02 0.62
N ALA A 138 -20.01 -0.78 0.03
CA ALA A 138 -21.35 -0.32 -0.32
C ALA A 138 -22.10 0.18 0.92
N GLY A 139 -22.62 1.40 0.85
CA GLY A 139 -23.34 2.03 1.96
C GLY A 139 -22.44 2.51 3.11
N ALA A 140 -21.12 2.48 2.97
CA ALA A 140 -20.21 2.98 3.99
C ALA A 140 -20.45 4.47 4.28
N VAL A 141 -20.45 4.83 5.56
CA VAL A 141 -20.54 6.21 6.03
C VAL A 141 -19.15 6.67 6.47
N ALA A 142 -18.82 7.90 6.13
CA ALA A 142 -17.56 8.50 6.53
C ALA A 142 -17.49 8.72 8.04
N GLU A 143 -16.40 8.33 8.67
CA GLU A 143 -16.02 8.76 10.01
C GLU A 143 -14.92 9.81 9.90
N MET A 144 -15.17 11.00 10.46
CA MET A 144 -14.18 12.08 10.46
C MET A 144 -13.22 11.91 11.64
N GLU A 145 -11.95 11.63 11.34
CA GLU A 145 -10.90 11.42 12.34
C GLU A 145 -9.56 12.00 11.82
N ASP A 146 -8.83 12.74 12.63
CA ASP A 146 -7.53 13.35 12.29
C ASP A 146 -7.55 14.19 10.99
N GLY A 147 -8.68 14.85 10.68
CA GLY A 147 -8.86 15.64 9.47
C GLY A 147 -9.09 14.83 8.20
N LEU A 148 -9.22 13.52 8.30
CA LEU A 148 -9.53 12.62 7.19
C LEU A 148 -10.95 12.04 7.31
N ALA A 149 -11.54 11.74 6.16
CA ALA A 149 -12.77 10.96 6.05
C ALA A 149 -12.40 9.48 5.91
N TRP A 150 -12.69 8.68 6.92
CA TRP A 150 -12.37 7.26 6.96
C TRP A 150 -13.56 6.41 6.54
N PHE A 151 -13.33 5.47 5.63
CA PHE A 151 -14.32 4.50 5.18
C PHE A 151 -13.80 3.08 5.36
N ASN A 152 -14.69 2.15 5.73
CA ASN A 152 -14.40 0.74 5.52
C ASN A 152 -14.28 0.48 4.02
N LEU A 153 -13.22 -0.20 3.61
CA LEU A 153 -13.01 -0.55 2.20
C LEU A 153 -13.79 -1.80 1.83
N ALA A 154 -14.17 -1.88 0.57
CA ALA A 154 -14.83 -3.07 0.04
C ALA A 154 -13.90 -4.29 0.10
N ASP A 155 -14.47 -5.42 0.48
CA ASP A 155 -13.79 -6.70 0.35
C ASP A 155 -13.74 -7.08 -1.13
N ASP A 156 -12.56 -7.32 -1.62
CA ASP A 156 -12.31 -7.84 -2.96
C ASP A 156 -11.13 -8.83 -2.94
N ALA A 157 -10.83 -9.43 -4.09
CA ALA A 157 -9.75 -10.40 -4.22
C ALA A 157 -8.35 -9.85 -3.86
N ALA A 158 -8.20 -8.51 -3.82
CA ALA A 158 -6.95 -7.85 -3.43
C ALA A 158 -6.87 -7.59 -1.92
N ASN A 159 -7.94 -7.84 -1.16
CA ASN A 159 -7.96 -7.71 0.28
C ASN A 159 -7.85 -9.11 0.91
N PRO A 160 -6.77 -9.45 1.62
CA PRO A 160 -6.62 -10.74 2.27
C PRO A 160 -7.79 -11.05 3.20
N VAL A 161 -8.30 -12.27 3.15
CA VAL A 161 -9.45 -12.70 3.96
C VAL A 161 -9.21 -12.43 5.44
N GLY A 162 -10.18 -11.79 6.09
CA GLY A 162 -10.15 -11.50 7.53
C GLY A 162 -9.38 -10.23 7.91
N ILE A 163 -8.79 -9.51 6.97
CA ILE A 163 -8.17 -8.21 7.25
C ILE A 163 -9.22 -7.11 7.12
N LEU A 164 -9.44 -6.36 8.19
CA LEU A 164 -10.26 -5.15 8.13
C LEU A 164 -9.41 -4.01 7.59
N ALA A 165 -9.80 -3.47 6.43
CA ALA A 165 -9.13 -2.34 5.81
C ALA A 165 -10.00 -1.09 5.86
N ARG A 166 -9.43 0.04 6.28
CA ARG A 166 -10.06 1.36 6.23
C ARG A 166 -9.20 2.31 5.41
N GLY A 167 -9.84 3.04 4.50
CA GLY A 167 -9.20 4.09 3.72
C GLY A 167 -9.51 5.46 4.30
N GLY A 168 -8.47 6.29 4.50
CA GLY A 168 -8.55 7.68 4.93
C GLY A 168 -8.32 8.61 3.75
N PHE A 169 -9.29 9.48 3.48
CA PHE A 169 -9.29 10.39 2.34
C PHE A 169 -9.34 11.84 2.80
N ASP A 170 -8.67 12.71 2.08
CA ASP A 170 -8.84 14.14 2.24
C ASP A 170 -10.31 14.49 1.93
N PRO A 171 -11.06 15.13 2.85
CA PRO A 171 -12.49 15.32 2.68
C PRO A 171 -12.87 16.32 1.58
N VAL A 172 -11.94 17.14 1.13
CA VAL A 172 -12.15 18.17 0.09
C VAL A 172 -11.72 17.65 -1.28
N THR A 173 -10.52 17.10 -1.37
CA THR A 173 -9.94 16.65 -2.63
C THR A 173 -10.26 15.20 -2.96
N LEU A 174 -10.78 14.41 -2.01
CA LEU A 174 -11.09 12.99 -2.09
C LEU A 174 -9.84 12.11 -2.40
N VAL A 175 -8.66 12.66 -2.26
CA VAL A 175 -7.39 11.97 -2.48
C VAL A 175 -7.09 11.06 -1.29
N PRO A 176 -6.69 9.79 -1.49
CA PRO A 176 -6.32 8.91 -0.40
C PRO A 176 -5.04 9.41 0.29
N ARG A 177 -5.05 9.38 1.62
CA ARG A 177 -3.93 9.81 2.46
C ARG A 177 -3.38 8.70 3.32
N ALA A 178 -4.23 7.72 3.67
CA ALA A 178 -3.79 6.59 4.48
C ALA A 178 -4.68 5.36 4.28
N VAL A 179 -4.14 4.21 4.65
CA VAL A 179 -4.88 2.97 4.87
C VAL A 179 -4.53 2.45 6.25
N ARG A 180 -5.54 2.02 7.02
CA ARG A 180 -5.37 1.26 8.25
C ARG A 180 -5.80 -0.18 8.02
N LEU A 181 -4.99 -1.10 8.49
CA LEU A 181 -5.23 -2.53 8.42
C LEU A 181 -5.29 -3.09 9.83
N ARG A 182 -6.21 -4.00 10.07
CA ARG A 182 -6.29 -4.75 11.33
C ARG A 182 -6.49 -6.22 11.02
N TRP A 183 -5.63 -7.05 11.58
CA TRP A 183 -5.68 -8.51 11.47
C TRP A 183 -6.54 -9.12 12.57
N PRO A 184 -7.03 -10.37 12.39
CA PRO A 184 -7.84 -11.07 13.39
C PRO A 184 -7.12 -11.26 14.75
N ASP A 185 -5.78 -11.32 14.76
CA ASP A 185 -4.97 -11.41 15.97
C ASP A 185 -4.85 -10.08 16.74
N GLY A 186 -5.50 -9.01 16.25
CA GLY A 186 -5.48 -7.67 16.83
C GLY A 186 -4.29 -6.83 16.39
N SER A 187 -3.32 -7.38 15.68
CA SER A 187 -2.22 -6.59 15.13
C SER A 187 -2.75 -5.58 14.11
N ALA A 188 -2.03 -4.47 13.96
CA ALA A 188 -2.44 -3.40 13.08
C ALA A 188 -1.26 -2.83 12.30
N ALA A 189 -1.53 -2.32 11.11
CA ALA A 189 -0.59 -1.57 10.32
C ALA A 189 -1.25 -0.32 9.73
N ARG A 190 -0.41 0.67 9.44
CA ARG A 190 -0.80 1.91 8.79
C ARG A 190 0.10 2.14 7.58
N VAL A 191 -0.51 2.48 6.46
CA VAL A 191 0.17 2.97 5.27
C VAL A 191 -0.23 4.41 5.06
N GLU A 192 0.72 5.29 4.88
CA GLU A 192 0.50 6.70 4.59
C GLU A 192 0.93 7.02 3.16
N PHE A 193 0.12 7.83 2.50
CA PHE A 193 0.37 8.29 1.15
C PHE A 193 0.73 9.77 1.17
N GLY A 194 1.88 10.08 0.56
CA GLY A 194 2.28 11.45 0.33
C GLY A 194 1.55 12.10 -0.84
N GLU A 195 2.18 13.10 -1.42
CA GLU A 195 1.70 13.78 -2.61
C GLU A 195 1.52 12.81 -3.78
N MET A 196 0.48 13.05 -4.60
CA MET A 196 0.23 12.26 -5.80
C MET A 196 1.07 12.75 -6.98
N MET A 197 1.74 11.81 -7.66
CA MET A 197 2.49 12.06 -8.88
C MET A 197 1.79 11.45 -10.10
N PRO A 198 1.90 12.06 -11.30
CA PRO A 198 1.37 11.47 -12.52
C PRO A 198 2.22 10.26 -12.96
N VAL A 199 1.56 9.27 -13.57
CA VAL A 199 2.20 8.16 -14.28
C VAL A 199 2.24 8.49 -15.75
N GLU A 200 3.43 8.72 -16.29
CA GLU A 200 3.62 9.02 -17.71
C GLU A 200 3.01 7.91 -18.58
N THR A 201 2.06 8.27 -19.43
CA THR A 201 1.36 7.33 -20.32
C THR A 201 1.52 7.78 -21.75
N VAL A 202 2.18 6.96 -22.56
CA VAL A 202 2.44 7.26 -23.98
C VAL A 202 1.12 7.36 -24.75
N GLY A 203 0.98 8.41 -25.53
CA GLY A 203 -0.20 8.63 -26.37
C GLY A 203 -1.38 9.30 -25.65
N GLU A 204 -1.29 9.57 -24.36
CA GLU A 204 -2.32 10.26 -23.58
C GLU A 204 -1.90 11.70 -23.23
N ALA A 205 -2.87 12.61 -23.15
CA ALA A 205 -2.62 13.96 -22.64
C ALA A 205 -2.27 13.90 -21.14
N GLN A 206 -1.31 14.71 -20.69
CA GLN A 206 -0.82 14.71 -19.30
C GLN A 206 -1.94 14.87 -18.25
N GLY A 207 -3.02 15.60 -18.58
CA GLY A 207 -4.16 15.76 -17.67
C GLY A 207 -4.99 14.48 -17.45
N ALA A 208 -4.87 13.49 -18.35
CA ALA A 208 -5.56 12.20 -18.25
C ALA A 208 -4.70 11.09 -17.61
N TRP A 209 -3.43 11.39 -17.29
CA TRP A 209 -2.54 10.40 -16.72
C TRP A 209 -3.00 9.92 -15.34
N PRO A 210 -2.94 8.61 -15.08
CA PRO A 210 -3.16 8.07 -13.74
C PRO A 210 -2.24 8.71 -12.71
N ARG A 211 -2.69 8.75 -11.46
CA ARG A 211 -1.90 9.35 -10.38
C ARG A 211 -1.71 8.34 -9.25
N ILE A 212 -0.47 8.19 -8.80
CA ILE A 212 -0.08 7.31 -7.70
C ILE A 212 0.63 8.11 -6.59
N PRO A 213 0.70 7.60 -5.36
CA PRO A 213 1.48 8.26 -4.32
C PRO A 213 2.95 8.38 -4.72
N ARG A 214 3.52 9.58 -4.62
CA ARG A 214 4.97 9.80 -4.75
C ARG A 214 5.72 9.18 -3.58
N ARG A 215 5.13 9.19 -2.39
CA ARG A 215 5.69 8.58 -1.19
C ARG A 215 4.67 7.65 -0.56
N ILE A 216 5.16 6.48 -0.19
CA ILE A 216 4.41 5.45 0.51
C ILE A 216 5.21 5.13 1.77
N ALA A 217 4.59 5.22 2.95
CA ALA A 217 5.24 4.87 4.20
C ALA A 217 4.35 3.91 4.98
N GLY A 218 4.84 2.70 5.23
CA GLY A 218 4.17 1.67 5.98
C GLY A 218 4.80 1.47 7.35
N SER A 219 3.98 1.32 8.39
CA SER A 219 4.41 0.94 9.73
C SER A 219 3.53 -0.16 10.28
N HIS A 220 4.11 -1.13 10.97
CA HIS A 220 3.39 -2.18 11.68
C HIS A 220 3.46 -1.92 13.18
N GLU A 221 2.28 -1.79 13.80
CA GLU A 221 2.18 -1.60 15.25
C GLU A 221 2.71 -2.85 15.98
N GLY A 222 3.55 -2.65 16.97
CA GLY A 222 4.12 -3.72 17.80
C GLY A 222 5.39 -4.40 17.25
N ARG A 223 5.80 -4.16 15.99
CA ARG A 223 7.02 -4.77 15.44
C ARG A 223 8.19 -3.79 15.27
N GLY A 224 7.95 -2.48 15.38
CA GLY A 224 9.00 -1.47 15.21
C GLY A 224 9.64 -1.45 13.81
N VAL A 225 8.96 -2.03 12.82
CA VAL A 225 9.42 -2.01 11.42
C VAL A 225 8.68 -0.93 10.65
N THR A 226 9.42 -0.14 9.89
CA THR A 226 8.88 0.83 8.95
C THR A 226 9.53 0.67 7.59
N LEU A 227 8.73 0.73 6.54
CA LEU A 227 9.17 0.80 5.16
C LEU A 227 8.67 2.09 4.55
N SER A 228 9.55 2.86 3.90
CA SER A 228 9.11 3.96 3.06
C SER A 228 9.72 3.86 1.66
N ILE A 229 8.92 4.22 0.66
CA ILE A 229 9.34 4.30 -0.74
C ILE A 229 9.01 5.71 -1.23
N ALA A 230 10.02 6.41 -1.74
CA ALA A 230 9.87 7.70 -2.40
C ALA A 230 10.17 7.53 -3.88
N LEU A 231 9.17 7.77 -4.74
CA LEU A 231 9.27 7.59 -6.18
C LEU A 231 9.74 8.88 -6.87
N ASP A 232 10.72 8.77 -7.74
CA ASP A 232 11.24 9.86 -8.55
C ASP A 232 10.61 9.90 -9.94
N SER A 233 10.28 8.71 -10.48
CA SER A 233 9.66 8.56 -11.80
C SER A 233 8.64 7.42 -11.82
N ALA A 234 7.61 7.56 -12.67
CA ALA A 234 6.60 6.54 -12.87
C ALA A 234 6.09 6.58 -14.33
N ARG A 235 6.05 5.42 -14.99
CA ARG A 235 5.60 5.25 -16.37
C ARG A 235 4.68 4.05 -16.51
N ALA A 236 3.66 4.19 -17.36
CA ALA A 236 2.84 3.07 -17.81
C ALA A 236 3.57 2.33 -18.95
N ASP A 237 4.55 1.52 -18.58
CA ASP A 237 5.45 0.81 -19.49
C ASP A 237 5.18 -0.69 -19.41
N ALA A 238 4.49 -1.23 -20.45
CA ALA A 238 4.15 -2.64 -20.54
C ALA A 238 5.39 -3.51 -20.71
N ASP A 239 6.36 -3.10 -21.52
CA ASP A 239 7.58 -3.89 -21.81
C ASP A 239 8.45 -4.04 -20.57
N ALA A 240 8.49 -3.00 -19.73
CA ALA A 240 9.23 -3.06 -18.48
C ALA A 240 8.46 -3.80 -17.39
N ALA A 241 7.13 -3.65 -17.33
CA ALA A 241 6.28 -4.18 -16.26
C ALA A 241 5.82 -5.62 -16.52
N ASP A 242 5.40 -5.97 -17.74
CA ASP A 242 4.86 -7.31 -18.07
C ASP A 242 5.95 -8.34 -18.35
N ARG A 243 6.82 -8.57 -17.37
CA ARG A 243 7.87 -9.59 -17.43
C ARG A 243 7.51 -10.79 -16.55
N PRO A 244 7.08 -11.92 -17.12
CA PRO A 244 6.59 -13.06 -16.34
C PRO A 244 7.53 -13.49 -15.21
N GLY A 245 8.83 -13.58 -15.45
CA GLY A 245 9.82 -13.98 -14.44
C GLY A 245 9.95 -13.06 -13.23
N LEU A 246 9.35 -11.85 -13.26
CA LEU A 246 9.33 -10.96 -12.09
C LEU A 246 8.24 -11.32 -11.06
N TYR A 247 7.23 -12.05 -11.51
CA TYR A 247 6.06 -12.41 -10.71
C TYR A 247 5.95 -13.91 -10.48
N ASP A 248 6.85 -14.69 -11.08
CA ASP A 248 6.91 -16.14 -10.92
C ASP A 248 7.81 -16.48 -9.74
N MET A 249 7.19 -16.84 -8.63
CA MET A 249 7.88 -17.21 -7.39
C MET A 249 8.85 -18.37 -7.60
N ASP A 250 8.49 -19.38 -8.39
CA ASP A 250 9.32 -20.56 -8.59
C ASP A 250 10.54 -20.24 -9.48
N ALA A 251 10.36 -19.37 -10.48
CA ALA A 251 11.47 -18.84 -11.27
C ALA A 251 12.41 -17.98 -10.41
N LEU A 252 11.87 -17.13 -9.54
CA LEU A 252 12.65 -16.31 -8.62
C LEU A 252 13.42 -17.16 -7.60
N ARG A 253 12.76 -18.18 -7.03
CA ARG A 253 13.41 -19.15 -6.14
C ARG A 253 14.59 -19.85 -6.82
N SER A 254 14.40 -20.27 -8.06
CA SER A 254 15.47 -20.90 -8.86
C SER A 254 16.61 -19.92 -9.19
N LEU A 255 16.29 -18.67 -9.51
CA LEU A 255 17.26 -17.63 -9.84
C LEU A 255 18.13 -17.23 -8.64
N PHE A 256 17.51 -17.03 -7.48
CA PHE A 256 18.21 -16.57 -6.28
C PHE A 256 18.80 -17.70 -5.44
N ALA A 257 18.32 -18.94 -5.62
CA ALA A 257 18.74 -20.13 -4.90
C ALA A 257 18.97 -19.88 -3.39
N PRO A 258 17.94 -19.35 -2.65
CA PRO A 258 18.11 -19.00 -1.25
C PRO A 258 18.45 -20.23 -0.42
N GLU A 259 19.36 -20.05 0.55
CA GLU A 259 19.79 -21.13 1.47
C GLU A 259 18.66 -21.56 2.43
N GLN A 260 17.76 -20.65 2.76
CA GLN A 260 16.59 -20.90 3.60
C GLN A 260 15.31 -20.48 2.84
N VAL A 261 14.31 -21.34 2.88
CA VAL A 261 12.98 -21.11 2.32
C VAL A 261 11.94 -21.43 3.37
N GLU A 262 11.15 -20.43 3.76
CA GLU A 262 10.10 -20.56 4.77
C GLU A 262 8.74 -20.29 4.15
N GLU A 263 7.78 -21.19 4.43
CA GLU A 263 6.39 -21.00 4.10
C GLU A 263 5.64 -20.47 5.32
N SER A 264 5.05 -19.31 5.19
CA SER A 264 4.12 -18.74 6.17
C SER A 264 2.76 -19.45 6.06
N LYS A 265 2.36 -20.11 7.13
CA LYS A 265 1.10 -20.86 7.23
C LYS A 265 0.01 -20.03 7.86
#